data_8486d78a4ca92d2345130ac478e37d1e
#
_entry.id   8486d78a4ca92d2345130ac478e37d1e
#
_cell.length_a   1.000
_cell.length_b   1.000
_cell.length_c   1.000
_cell.angle_alpha   90.00
_cell.angle_beta   90.00
_cell.angle_gamma   90.00
#
_symmetry.space_group_name_H-M   'P 1'
#
loop_
_entity.id
_entity.type
_entity.pdbx_description
1 polymer ?
#
loop_
_entity_poly.entity_id
_entity_poly.type
_entity_poly.pdbx_seq_one_letter_code
_entity_poly.pdbx_strand_id
1 'polypeptide(L)'
;MRISHQHRFVFFASPKTGSRSVRKLLDPHAEIHGRPAHELTVDFPFYNHMRPVELRDIFASRGWEFGDYFKFVMVRNPWSKLVSLYEMFAFREGGQLSRLRSRATRHEGFRNWVGSLDPGGERSSREEPDKMEKGVIRFGVLSHLGFAGDEAGRPLVDEVIKLEEIESRLPSLFERLGLPRPRRVPKTGRGRYRDDYRAYYDDQTCERVGTLYEDDIERFGYSF
;
A
#
# COMPACT_ATOMS: atom_id res chain seq x y z
N MET A 1 7.45 -4.73 2.24
CA MET A 1 7.89 -5.75 1.27
C MET A 1 8.48 -6.93 2.02
N ARG A 2 8.33 -8.16 1.49
CA ARG A 2 9.00 -9.40 1.95
C ARG A 2 9.44 -10.18 0.73
N ILE A 3 10.67 -10.73 0.76
CA ILE A 3 11.18 -11.61 -0.29
C ILE A 3 11.60 -12.91 0.37
N SER A 4 11.17 -14.01 -0.20
CA SER A 4 11.66 -15.35 0.16
C SER A 4 12.36 -15.97 -1.02
N HIS A 5 13.64 -16.24 -0.86
CA HIS A 5 14.42 -17.01 -1.83
C HIS A 5 14.10 -18.51 -1.71
N GLN A 6 13.89 -18.97 -0.48
CA GLN A 6 13.53 -20.37 -0.20
C GLN A 6 12.17 -20.75 -0.81
N HIS A 7 11.16 -19.90 -0.62
CA HIS A 7 9.78 -20.16 -1.09
C HIS A 7 9.46 -19.46 -2.41
N ARG A 8 10.43 -18.79 -3.05
CA ARG A 8 10.28 -18.12 -4.34
C ARG A 8 9.09 -17.18 -4.41
N PHE A 9 8.92 -16.31 -3.42
CA PHE A 9 7.87 -15.29 -3.46
C PHE A 9 8.39 -13.88 -3.17
N VAL A 10 7.64 -12.89 -3.67
CA VAL A 10 7.76 -11.48 -3.30
C VAL A 10 6.40 -10.93 -2.92
N PHE A 11 6.29 -10.41 -1.71
CA PHE A 11 5.14 -9.64 -1.25
C PHE A 11 5.42 -8.14 -1.33
N PHE A 12 4.69 -7.44 -2.19
CA PHE A 12 4.73 -6.00 -2.30
C PHE A 12 3.73 -5.34 -1.36
N ALA A 13 4.25 -4.56 -0.41
CA ALA A 13 3.44 -3.94 0.62
C ALA A 13 2.96 -2.54 0.17
N SER A 14 1.90 -2.47 -0.64
CA SER A 14 1.25 -1.19 -0.95
C SER A 14 0.79 -0.48 0.33
N PRO A 15 0.94 0.85 0.44
CA PRO A 15 0.53 1.59 1.63
C PRO A 15 -0.97 1.49 1.90
N LYS A 16 -1.34 1.39 3.16
CA LYS A 16 -2.73 1.43 3.68
C LYS A 16 -3.66 0.31 3.23
N THR A 17 -3.12 -0.77 2.67
CA THR A 17 -3.85 -1.97 2.20
C THR A 17 -3.83 -3.13 3.21
N GLY A 18 -3.59 -2.88 4.49
CA GLY A 18 -3.48 -3.95 5.49
C GLY A 18 -2.18 -4.75 5.43
N SER A 19 -1.23 -4.34 4.62
CA SER A 19 0.05 -5.02 4.36
C SER A 19 0.87 -5.34 5.61
N ARG A 20 0.66 -4.61 6.73
CA ARG A 20 1.32 -4.91 8.02
C ARG A 20 0.90 -6.28 8.57
N SER A 21 -0.37 -6.63 8.42
CA SER A 21 -0.89 -7.94 8.88
C SER A 21 -0.29 -9.08 8.09
N VAL A 22 -0.21 -8.93 6.76
CA VAL A 22 0.38 -9.93 5.87
C VAL A 22 1.89 -10.05 6.10
N ARG A 23 2.61 -8.91 6.21
CA ARG A 23 4.05 -8.96 6.54
C ARG A 23 4.32 -9.76 7.81
N LYS A 24 3.54 -9.53 8.87
CA LYS A 24 3.71 -10.26 10.13
C LYS A 24 3.51 -11.78 9.99
N LEU A 25 2.65 -12.22 9.08
CA LEU A 25 2.47 -13.64 8.79
C LEU A 25 3.62 -14.21 7.94
N LEU A 26 4.19 -13.39 7.05
CA LEU A 26 5.29 -13.81 6.16
C LEU A 26 6.68 -13.66 6.79
N ASP A 27 6.81 -12.91 7.91
CA ASP A 27 8.09 -12.66 8.56
C ASP A 27 8.90 -13.94 8.86
N PRO A 28 8.30 -15.05 9.32
CA PRO A 28 9.06 -16.29 9.57
C PRO A 28 9.50 -17.02 8.30
N HIS A 29 9.02 -16.63 7.12
CA HIS A 29 9.18 -17.33 5.85
C HIS A 29 9.90 -16.49 4.78
N ALA A 30 10.46 -15.35 5.16
CA ALA A 30 11.13 -14.44 4.25
C ALA A 30 12.52 -14.07 4.77
N GLU A 31 13.52 -14.13 3.93
CA GLU A 31 14.91 -13.79 4.26
C GLU A 31 15.13 -12.27 4.17
N ILE A 32 14.40 -11.56 3.29
CA ILE A 32 14.55 -10.12 3.13
C ILE A 32 13.29 -9.42 3.61
N HIS A 33 13.49 -8.56 4.61
CA HIS A 33 12.45 -7.70 5.17
C HIS A 33 12.74 -6.25 4.79
N GLY A 34 11.86 -5.64 3.98
CA GLY A 34 11.99 -4.22 3.64
C GLY A 34 12.07 -3.37 4.91
N ARG A 35 12.95 -2.36 4.90
CA ARG A 35 13.26 -1.46 6.03
C ARG A 35 12.69 -0.06 5.82
N PRO A 36 12.65 0.79 6.85
CA PRO A 36 12.51 2.23 6.67
C PRO A 36 13.68 2.78 5.84
N ALA A 37 13.49 3.90 5.09
CA ALA A 37 14.53 4.36 4.16
C ALA A 37 15.76 4.92 4.86
N HIS A 38 15.63 5.44 6.08
CA HIS A 38 16.80 5.87 6.84
C HIS A 38 17.72 4.71 7.29
N GLU A 39 17.29 3.46 7.11
CA GLU A 39 18.05 2.25 7.37
C GLU A 39 18.60 1.59 6.09
N LEU A 40 18.42 2.21 4.92
CA LEU A 40 18.90 1.67 3.66
C LEU A 40 20.40 1.91 3.49
N THR A 41 21.05 0.95 2.87
CA THR A 41 22.46 1.02 2.47
C THR A 41 22.58 0.58 1.02
N VAL A 42 23.75 0.79 0.40
CA VAL A 42 24.03 0.29 -0.96
C VAL A 42 23.87 -1.23 -1.01
N ASP A 43 24.31 -1.94 0.02
CA ASP A 43 24.21 -3.41 0.10
C ASP A 43 22.79 -3.88 0.43
N PHE A 44 21.99 -3.03 1.08
CA PHE A 44 20.62 -3.35 1.46
C PHE A 44 19.65 -2.25 0.99
N PRO A 45 19.28 -2.22 -0.30
CA PRO A 45 18.42 -1.18 -0.88
C PRO A 45 16.92 -1.42 -0.68
N PHE A 46 16.52 -2.48 0.03
CA PHE A 46 15.15 -2.94 0.13
C PHE A 46 14.33 -2.16 1.15
N TYR A 47 13.38 -1.34 0.70
CA TYR A 47 12.50 -0.59 1.59
C TYR A 47 11.05 -1.12 1.64
N ASN A 48 10.31 -0.70 2.67
CA ASN A 48 9.02 -1.28 3.00
C ASN A 48 7.96 -1.21 1.90
N HIS A 49 7.91 -0.12 1.15
CA HIS A 49 6.90 0.16 0.12
C HIS A 49 7.49 0.21 -1.30
N MET A 50 8.57 -0.54 -1.52
CA MET A 50 9.21 -0.66 -2.83
C MET A 50 8.23 -1.19 -3.87
N ARG A 51 8.23 -0.56 -5.04
CA ARG A 51 7.38 -0.97 -6.17
C ARG A 51 8.01 -2.15 -6.92
N PRO A 52 7.18 -2.95 -7.61
CA PRO A 52 7.68 -4.07 -8.43
C PRO A 52 8.71 -3.65 -9.46
N VAL A 53 8.51 -2.51 -10.12
CA VAL A 53 9.44 -2.00 -11.15
C VAL A 53 10.83 -1.72 -10.60
N GLU A 54 10.93 -1.12 -9.41
CA GLU A 54 12.20 -0.83 -8.74
C GLU A 54 12.91 -2.11 -8.28
N LEU A 55 12.13 -3.08 -7.79
CA LEU A 55 12.69 -4.36 -7.37
C LEU A 55 13.19 -5.18 -8.54
N ARG A 56 12.52 -5.14 -9.69
CA ARG A 56 12.95 -5.81 -10.92
C ARG A 56 14.37 -5.39 -11.31
N ASP A 57 14.66 -4.09 -11.25
CA ASP A 57 15.98 -3.54 -11.59
C ASP A 57 17.06 -4.00 -10.57
N ILE A 58 16.71 -4.05 -9.27
CA ILE A 58 17.60 -4.60 -8.24
C ILE A 58 17.86 -6.08 -8.46
N PHE A 59 16.83 -6.87 -8.81
CA PHE A 59 16.97 -8.29 -9.11
C PHE A 59 17.95 -8.48 -10.28
N ALA A 60 17.77 -7.75 -11.37
CA ALA A 60 18.65 -7.80 -12.52
C ALA A 60 20.13 -7.47 -12.15
N SER A 61 20.35 -6.43 -11.34
CA SER A 61 21.69 -6.04 -10.89
C SER A 61 22.37 -7.08 -9.99
N ARG A 62 21.59 -7.97 -9.36
CA ARG A 62 22.08 -9.05 -8.49
C ARG A 62 22.12 -10.40 -9.17
N GLY A 63 21.78 -10.50 -10.45
CA GLY A 63 21.68 -11.76 -11.17
C GLY A 63 20.55 -12.67 -10.67
N TRP A 64 19.48 -12.10 -10.09
CA TRP A 64 18.30 -12.83 -9.66
C TRP A 64 17.20 -12.74 -10.72
N GLU A 65 16.63 -13.87 -11.09
CA GLU A 65 15.55 -13.93 -12.08
C GLU A 65 14.22 -13.52 -11.45
N PHE A 66 13.72 -12.30 -11.77
CA PHE A 66 12.47 -11.77 -11.24
C PHE A 66 11.25 -12.64 -11.62
N GLY A 67 11.32 -13.30 -12.79
CA GLY A 67 10.28 -14.20 -13.28
C GLY A 67 10.11 -15.47 -12.44
N ASP A 68 11.15 -15.93 -11.74
CA ASP A 68 11.14 -17.14 -10.93
C ASP A 68 10.36 -17.00 -9.62
N TYR A 69 9.95 -15.78 -9.26
CA TYR A 69 9.26 -15.52 -8.00
C TYR A 69 7.78 -15.30 -8.24
N PHE A 70 6.97 -15.90 -7.39
CA PHE A 70 5.56 -15.57 -7.31
C PHE A 70 5.37 -14.22 -6.62
N LYS A 71 4.85 -13.25 -7.33
CA LYS A 71 4.70 -11.85 -6.90
C LYS A 71 3.26 -11.52 -6.58
N PHE A 72 3.01 -10.94 -5.41
CA PHE A 72 1.65 -10.55 -5.05
C PHE A 72 1.60 -9.24 -4.26
N VAL A 73 0.44 -8.59 -4.33
CA VAL A 73 0.18 -7.30 -3.70
C VAL A 73 -1.20 -7.29 -3.07
N MET A 74 -1.35 -6.47 -2.02
CA MET A 74 -2.65 -6.16 -1.46
C MET A 74 -3.19 -4.86 -2.04
N VAL A 75 -4.48 -4.84 -2.34
CA VAL A 75 -5.25 -3.65 -2.74
C VAL A 75 -6.37 -3.38 -1.72
N ARG A 76 -6.97 -2.23 -1.78
CA ARG A 76 -8.06 -1.81 -0.90
C ARG A 76 -8.97 -0.84 -1.65
N ASN A 77 -10.25 -0.82 -1.31
CA ASN A 77 -11.19 0.16 -1.78
C ASN A 77 -10.59 1.59 -1.73
N PRO A 78 -10.51 2.33 -2.87
CA PRO A 78 -9.78 3.60 -2.97
C PRO A 78 -10.27 4.65 -1.98
N TRP A 79 -11.56 4.80 -1.78
CA TRP A 79 -12.14 5.73 -0.81
C TRP A 79 -11.71 5.40 0.62
N SER A 80 -11.84 4.14 1.01
CA SER A 80 -11.40 3.66 2.32
C SER A 80 -9.87 3.78 2.52
N LYS A 81 -9.08 3.58 1.46
CA LYS A 81 -7.61 3.73 1.45
C LYS A 81 -7.22 5.16 1.75
N LEU A 82 -7.84 6.14 1.07
CA LEU A 82 -7.51 7.56 1.24
C LEU A 82 -7.85 8.07 2.64
N VAL A 83 -9.00 7.70 3.20
CA VAL A 83 -9.31 8.03 4.61
C VAL A 83 -8.25 7.45 5.55
N SER A 84 -7.88 6.19 5.34
CA SER A 84 -6.83 5.55 6.15
C SER A 84 -5.47 6.24 6.03
N LEU A 85 -5.15 6.79 4.86
CA LEU A 85 -3.93 7.54 4.59
C LEU A 85 -3.97 8.89 5.29
N TYR A 86 -5.03 9.66 5.09
CA TYR A 86 -5.24 10.96 5.71
C TYR A 86 -5.18 10.90 7.24
N GLU A 87 -5.88 9.98 7.86
CA GLU A 87 -5.87 9.81 9.31
C GLU A 87 -4.47 9.45 9.85
N MET A 88 -3.66 8.76 9.07
CA MET A 88 -2.28 8.48 9.46
C MET A 88 -1.45 9.77 9.52
N PHE A 89 -1.65 10.72 8.60
CA PHE A 89 -0.93 11.99 8.59
C PHE A 89 -1.44 12.95 9.63
N ALA A 90 -2.74 13.21 9.61
CA ALA A 90 -3.37 14.10 10.56
C ALA A 90 -3.01 13.74 12.00
N PHE A 91 -2.76 12.45 12.26
CA PHE A 91 -2.30 11.99 13.56
C PHE A 91 -0.79 12.22 13.80
N ARG A 92 0.06 12.08 12.80
CA ARG A 92 1.51 12.25 12.93
C ARG A 92 1.92 13.71 13.03
N GLU A 93 1.35 14.55 12.17
CA GLU A 93 1.69 15.98 12.12
C GLU A 93 1.11 16.79 13.28
N GLY A 94 -0.03 16.41 13.82
CA GLY A 94 -0.74 17.12 14.88
C GLY A 94 -0.43 16.66 16.31
N GLY A 95 0.31 15.58 16.51
CA GLY A 95 0.63 15.05 17.84
C GLY A 95 -0.62 14.81 18.70
N GLN A 96 -0.55 15.19 20.00
CA GLN A 96 -1.71 15.09 20.90
C GLN A 96 -2.84 16.07 20.53
N LEU A 97 -2.53 17.22 19.92
CA LEU A 97 -3.51 18.24 19.52
C LEU A 97 -4.43 17.73 18.38
N SER A 98 -3.94 16.84 17.53
CA SER A 98 -4.78 16.25 16.47
C SER A 98 -5.92 15.38 17.02
N ARG A 99 -5.74 14.81 18.22
CA ARG A 99 -6.77 14.02 18.91
C ARG A 99 -7.93 14.87 19.40
N LEU A 100 -7.70 16.17 19.62
CA LEU A 100 -8.67 17.12 20.13
C LEU A 100 -9.49 17.78 19.01
N ARG A 101 -9.11 17.57 17.75
CA ARG A 101 -9.90 18.08 16.60
C ARG A 101 -11.28 17.43 16.58
N SER A 102 -12.30 18.27 16.39
CA SER A 102 -13.68 17.79 16.22
C SER A 102 -13.77 16.87 15.00
N ARG A 103 -14.79 16.02 14.98
CA ARG A 103 -15.11 15.19 13.81
C ARG A 103 -15.31 16.05 12.55
N ALA A 104 -16.05 17.15 12.68
CA ALA A 104 -16.31 18.07 11.58
C ALA A 104 -15.01 18.65 10.98
N THR A 105 -14.09 19.13 11.82
CA THR A 105 -12.79 19.68 11.39
C THR A 105 -11.94 18.64 10.67
N ARG A 106 -12.01 17.37 11.08
CA ARG A 106 -11.27 16.28 10.41
C ARG A 106 -11.85 15.96 9.04
N HIS A 107 -13.17 15.90 8.93
CA HIS A 107 -13.85 15.63 7.68
C HIS A 107 -13.63 16.77 6.67
N GLU A 108 -13.72 18.02 7.11
CA GLU A 108 -13.41 19.18 6.27
C GLU A 108 -11.95 19.17 5.80
N GLY A 109 -11.00 18.94 6.70
CA GLY A 109 -9.58 18.82 6.34
C GLY A 109 -9.31 17.68 5.36
N PHE A 110 -10.02 16.56 5.48
CA PHE A 110 -9.96 15.45 4.54
C PHE A 110 -10.48 15.88 3.15
N ARG A 111 -11.64 16.52 3.06
CA ARG A 111 -12.20 17.00 1.79
C ARG A 111 -11.28 17.99 1.08
N ASN A 112 -10.73 18.94 1.81
CA ASN A 112 -9.74 19.88 1.28
C ASN A 112 -8.49 19.17 0.74
N TRP A 113 -7.99 18.19 1.48
CA TRP A 113 -6.84 17.38 1.05
C TRP A 113 -7.18 16.57 -0.21
N VAL A 114 -8.33 15.89 -0.28
CA VAL A 114 -8.78 15.16 -1.48
C VAL A 114 -8.92 16.13 -2.68
N GLY A 115 -9.46 17.35 -2.46
CA GLY A 115 -9.54 18.39 -3.48
C GLY A 115 -8.19 18.77 -4.10
N SER A 116 -7.10 18.68 -3.31
CA SER A 116 -5.73 19.02 -3.75
C SER A 116 -4.96 17.84 -4.34
N LEU A 117 -5.51 16.61 -4.34
CA LEU A 117 -4.80 15.43 -4.84
C LEU A 117 -4.59 15.52 -6.36
N ASP A 118 -3.37 15.25 -6.77
CA ASP A 118 -2.98 15.02 -8.16
C ASP A 118 -2.21 13.70 -8.24
N PRO A 119 -2.89 12.57 -8.46
CA PRO A 119 -2.24 11.26 -8.56
C PRO A 119 -1.30 11.11 -9.76
N GLY A 120 -1.51 11.90 -10.83
CA GLY A 120 -0.63 11.94 -12.01
C GLY A 120 0.60 12.81 -11.84
N GLY A 121 0.70 13.55 -10.73
CA GLY A 121 1.80 14.45 -10.39
C GLY A 121 3.09 13.71 -10.03
N GLU A 122 3.52 12.80 -10.88
CA GLU A 122 4.76 12.01 -10.71
C GLU A 122 6.04 12.83 -10.60
N ARG A 123 5.97 14.14 -10.81
CA ARG A 123 7.14 15.00 -11.01
C ARG A 123 7.97 15.31 -9.78
N SER A 124 7.49 15.05 -8.57
CA SER A 124 8.22 15.57 -7.39
C SER A 124 9.11 14.56 -6.68
N SER A 125 9.45 13.43 -7.26
CA SER A 125 9.73 12.29 -6.42
C SER A 125 11.02 11.53 -6.60
N ARG A 126 11.75 11.73 -7.68
CA ARG A 126 13.06 11.10 -7.85
C ARG A 126 14.21 11.89 -7.22
N GLU A 127 13.99 13.16 -6.88
CA GLU A 127 15.09 14.08 -6.54
C GLU A 127 15.31 14.34 -5.03
N GLU A 128 14.45 13.82 -4.11
CA GLU A 128 14.64 14.05 -2.68
C GLU A 128 14.49 12.78 -1.84
N PRO A 129 15.58 12.01 -1.63
CA PRO A 129 15.58 10.82 -0.77
C PRO A 129 15.24 11.09 0.70
N ASP A 130 15.52 12.29 1.19
CA ASP A 130 15.43 12.63 2.63
C ASP A 130 14.02 12.91 3.16
N LYS A 131 13.01 12.92 2.30
CA LYS A 131 11.63 13.20 2.73
C LYS A 131 10.75 11.96 2.71
N MET A 132 11.16 10.91 3.42
CA MET A 132 10.45 9.63 3.48
C MET A 132 9.05 9.68 4.10
N GLU A 133 8.76 10.63 4.96
CA GLU A 133 7.37 10.84 5.39
C GLU A 133 6.47 11.21 4.19
N LYS A 134 7.01 11.97 3.25
CA LYS A 134 6.37 12.27 1.96
C LYS A 134 6.29 11.06 1.03
N GLY A 135 7.23 10.11 1.10
CA GLY A 135 7.22 8.89 0.28
C GLY A 135 6.03 7.97 0.58
N VAL A 136 5.64 7.80 1.84
CA VAL A 136 4.42 7.03 2.17
C VAL A 136 3.15 7.72 1.67
N ILE A 137 3.12 9.06 1.69
CA ILE A 137 2.04 9.86 1.12
C ILE A 137 1.97 9.57 -0.37
N ARG A 138 3.07 9.77 -1.06
CA ARG A 138 3.21 9.59 -2.49
C ARG A 138 2.76 8.22 -2.96
N PHE A 139 3.35 7.15 -2.42
CA PHE A 139 2.95 5.79 -2.78
C PHE A 139 1.55 5.44 -2.27
N GLY A 140 1.08 6.12 -1.23
CA GLY A 140 -0.25 5.95 -0.69
C GLY A 140 -1.36 6.54 -1.56
N VAL A 141 -1.06 7.61 -2.32
CA VAL A 141 -2.01 8.20 -3.28
C VAL A 141 -1.94 7.58 -4.67
N LEU A 142 -0.90 6.82 -5.02
CA LEU A 142 -0.86 6.09 -6.28
C LEU A 142 -2.07 5.15 -6.40
N SER A 143 -2.58 5.00 -7.62
CA SER A 143 -3.51 3.91 -7.93
C SER A 143 -2.84 2.55 -7.64
N HIS A 144 -3.62 1.52 -7.42
CA HIS A 144 -3.06 0.19 -7.22
C HIS A 144 -2.39 -0.34 -8.48
N LEU A 145 -2.95 -0.04 -9.65
CA LEU A 145 -2.35 -0.35 -10.95
C LEU A 145 -1.04 0.41 -11.13
N GLY A 146 -1.01 1.71 -10.81
CA GLY A 146 0.21 2.52 -10.84
C GLY A 146 1.28 2.05 -9.86
N PHE A 147 0.91 1.49 -8.71
CA PHE A 147 1.86 0.89 -7.77
C PHE A 147 2.43 -0.44 -8.27
N ALA A 148 1.57 -1.32 -8.83
CA ALA A 148 1.90 -2.69 -9.18
C ALA A 148 2.40 -2.88 -10.62
N GLY A 149 2.27 -1.86 -11.47
CA GLY A 149 2.65 -1.90 -12.89
C GLY A 149 4.02 -1.32 -13.20
N ASP A 150 4.44 -1.51 -14.46
CA ASP A 150 5.57 -0.82 -15.07
C ASP A 150 5.14 0.56 -15.65
N GLU A 151 6.06 1.23 -16.34
CA GLU A 151 5.83 2.55 -16.96
C GLU A 151 4.77 2.50 -18.09
N ALA A 152 4.52 1.33 -18.66
CA ALA A 152 3.49 1.09 -19.68
C ALA A 152 2.15 0.60 -19.07
N GLY A 153 2.02 0.60 -17.73
CA GLY A 153 0.84 0.13 -17.00
C GLY A 153 0.66 -1.40 -16.99
N ARG A 154 1.63 -2.17 -17.44
CA ARG A 154 1.56 -3.63 -17.44
C ARG A 154 1.79 -4.17 -16.04
N PRO A 155 0.92 -5.05 -15.50
CA PRO A 155 1.10 -5.62 -14.18
C PRO A 155 2.42 -6.39 -14.05
N LEU A 156 3.16 -6.12 -12.97
CA LEU A 156 4.39 -6.83 -12.61
C LEU A 156 4.19 -7.80 -11.43
N VAL A 157 2.94 -8.12 -11.12
CA VAL A 157 2.55 -9.05 -10.06
C VAL A 157 1.65 -10.15 -10.62
N ASP A 158 1.74 -11.34 -10.04
CA ASP A 158 1.00 -12.52 -10.48
C ASP A 158 -0.36 -12.62 -9.79
N GLU A 159 -0.51 -12.04 -8.58
CA GLU A 159 -1.78 -12.04 -7.84
C GLU A 159 -2.02 -10.72 -7.12
N VAL A 160 -3.29 -10.30 -7.15
CA VAL A 160 -3.80 -9.14 -6.41
C VAL A 160 -4.85 -9.62 -5.42
N ILE A 161 -4.71 -9.24 -4.14
CA ILE A 161 -5.62 -9.64 -3.07
C ILE A 161 -6.28 -8.40 -2.48
N LYS A 162 -7.61 -8.37 -2.47
CA LYS A 162 -8.36 -7.31 -1.80
C LYS A 162 -8.25 -7.44 -0.28
N LEU A 163 -8.03 -6.32 0.40
CA LEU A 163 -8.04 -6.30 1.86
C LEU A 163 -9.36 -6.81 2.43
N GLU A 164 -10.43 -6.50 1.74
CA GLU A 164 -11.80 -6.85 2.09
C GLU A 164 -12.03 -8.37 2.06
N GLU A 165 -11.23 -9.09 1.27
CA GLU A 165 -11.29 -10.55 1.09
C GLU A 165 -10.15 -11.30 1.79
N ILE A 166 -9.33 -10.61 2.57
CA ILE A 166 -8.07 -11.16 3.12
C ILE A 166 -8.29 -12.45 3.93
N GLU A 167 -9.36 -12.54 4.71
CA GLU A 167 -9.61 -13.71 5.58
C GLU A 167 -9.92 -14.97 4.76
N SER A 168 -10.62 -14.83 3.62
CA SER A 168 -10.93 -15.93 2.72
C SER A 168 -9.79 -16.29 1.77
N ARG A 169 -8.98 -15.30 1.36
CA ARG A 169 -7.92 -15.49 0.35
C ARG A 169 -6.59 -15.97 0.92
N LEU A 170 -6.25 -15.60 2.17
CA LEU A 170 -4.95 -15.97 2.75
C LEU A 170 -4.73 -17.48 2.87
N PRO A 171 -5.71 -18.33 3.23
CA PRO A 171 -5.47 -19.77 3.30
C PRO A 171 -5.00 -20.37 1.98
N SER A 172 -5.64 -20.03 0.86
CA SER A 172 -5.25 -20.52 -0.47
C SER A 172 -3.92 -19.93 -0.96
N LEU A 173 -3.63 -18.66 -0.62
CA LEU A 173 -2.33 -18.07 -0.89
C LEU A 173 -1.21 -18.82 -0.18
N PHE A 174 -1.36 -19.09 1.13
CA PHE A 174 -0.33 -19.78 1.90
C PHE A 174 -0.10 -21.20 1.39
N GLU A 175 -1.16 -21.90 1.01
CA GLU A 175 -1.06 -23.21 0.35
C GLU A 175 -0.27 -23.14 -0.96
N ARG A 176 -0.55 -22.15 -1.82
CA ARG A 176 0.19 -21.90 -3.06
C ARG A 176 1.65 -21.61 -2.84
N LEU A 177 2.01 -20.92 -1.75
CA LEU A 177 3.38 -20.63 -1.36
C LEU A 177 4.09 -21.82 -0.68
N GLY A 178 3.41 -22.95 -0.46
CA GLY A 178 3.94 -24.07 0.32
C GLY A 178 4.16 -23.74 1.81
N LEU A 179 3.38 -22.78 2.34
CA LEU A 179 3.48 -22.31 3.71
C LEU A 179 2.38 -22.87 4.60
N PRO A 180 2.61 -23.03 5.93
CA PRO A 180 1.58 -23.43 6.86
C PRO A 180 0.41 -22.44 6.87
N ARG A 181 -0.83 -22.94 6.80
CA ARG A 181 -2.02 -22.08 6.85
C ARG A 181 -2.05 -21.23 8.13
N PRO A 182 -2.23 -19.92 8.02
CA PRO A 182 -2.32 -19.07 9.20
C PRO A 182 -3.62 -19.36 9.97
N ARG A 183 -3.52 -19.55 11.28
CA ARG A 183 -4.71 -19.78 12.13
C ARG A 183 -5.68 -18.61 12.16
N ARG A 184 -5.16 -17.39 12.01
CA ARG A 184 -5.94 -16.15 11.95
C ARG A 184 -5.13 -15.04 11.27
N VAL A 185 -5.82 -14.07 10.69
CA VAL A 185 -5.21 -12.83 10.20
C VAL A 185 -4.97 -11.89 11.39
N PRO A 186 -3.73 -11.47 11.66
CA PRO A 186 -3.47 -10.51 12.72
C PRO A 186 -4.12 -9.17 12.37
N LYS A 187 -5.02 -8.67 13.23
CA LYS A 187 -5.63 -7.35 13.06
C LYS A 187 -4.65 -6.26 13.52
N THR A 188 -3.56 -6.06 12.78
CA THR A 188 -2.56 -5.03 13.07
C THR A 188 -2.93 -3.73 12.38
N GLY A 189 -2.87 -2.63 13.12
CA GLY A 189 -3.10 -1.30 12.53
C GLY A 189 -4.57 -1.00 12.23
N ARG A 190 -5.50 -1.46 13.09
CA ARG A 190 -6.88 -0.93 13.06
C ARG A 190 -6.78 0.58 13.00
N GLY A 191 -7.37 1.16 11.97
CA GLY A 191 -7.48 2.60 11.82
C GLY A 191 -7.97 3.20 13.12
N ARG A 192 -7.39 4.32 13.53
CA ARG A 192 -7.81 5.05 14.74
C ARG A 192 -9.12 5.80 14.53
N TYR A 193 -9.54 5.93 13.28
CA TYR A 193 -10.86 6.45 12.95
C TYR A 193 -11.92 5.39 13.26
N ARG A 194 -12.95 5.82 13.96
CA ARG A 194 -14.07 4.95 14.39
C ARG A 194 -15.27 5.08 13.45
N ASP A 195 -15.26 6.10 12.59
CA ASP A 195 -16.36 6.42 11.70
C ASP A 195 -16.29 5.55 10.44
N ASP A 196 -17.42 5.30 9.81
CA ASP A 196 -17.43 4.77 8.46
C ASP A 196 -16.67 5.76 7.56
N TYR A 197 -15.82 5.24 6.67
CA TYR A 197 -15.04 6.08 5.76
C TYR A 197 -15.95 6.98 4.91
N ARG A 198 -17.17 6.56 4.63
CA ARG A 198 -18.15 7.31 3.86
C ARG A 198 -18.50 8.65 4.49
N ALA A 199 -18.48 8.74 5.81
CA ALA A 199 -18.77 9.98 6.53
C ALA A 199 -17.73 11.09 6.30
N TYR A 200 -16.56 10.78 5.76
CA TYR A 200 -15.54 11.77 5.41
C TYR A 200 -15.84 12.50 4.11
N TYR A 201 -16.64 11.90 3.25
CA TYR A 201 -16.91 12.36 1.90
C TYR A 201 -18.17 13.22 1.82
N ASP A 202 -18.18 14.12 0.86
CA ASP A 202 -19.36 14.70 0.22
C ASP A 202 -19.42 14.21 -1.23
N ASP A 203 -20.48 14.57 -1.95
CA ASP A 203 -20.69 14.11 -3.33
C ASP A 203 -19.52 14.49 -4.23
N GLN A 204 -19.02 15.73 -4.12
CA GLN A 204 -17.92 16.23 -4.93
C GLN A 204 -16.61 15.46 -4.71
N THR A 205 -16.23 15.21 -3.47
CA THR A 205 -14.99 14.47 -3.17
C THR A 205 -15.15 12.99 -3.46
N CYS A 206 -16.34 12.42 -3.32
CA CYS A 206 -16.66 11.06 -3.72
C CYS A 206 -16.47 10.87 -5.22
N GLU A 207 -17.06 11.73 -6.04
CA GLU A 207 -16.94 11.73 -7.50
C GLU A 207 -15.50 11.95 -7.94
N ARG A 208 -14.79 12.90 -7.32
CA ARG A 208 -13.37 13.14 -7.60
C ARG A 208 -12.52 11.89 -7.41
N VAL A 209 -12.69 11.16 -6.31
CA VAL A 209 -11.95 9.91 -6.08
C VAL A 209 -12.38 8.85 -7.08
N GLY A 210 -13.67 8.79 -7.44
CA GLY A 210 -14.17 7.93 -8.50
C GLY A 210 -13.39 8.11 -9.81
N THR A 211 -13.24 9.37 -10.24
CA THR A 211 -12.49 9.72 -11.46
C THR A 211 -10.99 9.44 -11.32
N LEU A 212 -10.37 9.83 -10.21
CA LEU A 212 -8.93 9.66 -10.00
C LEU A 212 -8.46 8.20 -9.95
N TYR A 213 -9.35 7.29 -9.58
CA TYR A 213 -9.05 5.86 -9.42
C TYR A 213 -9.98 4.98 -10.27
N GLU A 214 -10.50 5.51 -11.37
CA GLU A 214 -11.44 4.83 -12.26
C GLU A 214 -10.93 3.45 -12.69
N ASP A 215 -9.69 3.37 -13.17
CA ASP A 215 -9.05 2.11 -13.58
C ASP A 215 -8.99 1.07 -12.43
N ASP A 216 -8.65 1.50 -11.22
CA ASP A 216 -8.64 0.63 -10.03
C ASP A 216 -10.05 0.14 -9.68
N ILE A 217 -11.03 1.05 -9.77
CA ILE A 217 -12.44 0.79 -9.45
C ILE A 217 -13.01 -0.24 -10.42
N GLU A 218 -12.82 -0.03 -11.71
CA GLU A 218 -13.27 -0.96 -12.76
C GLU A 218 -12.56 -2.30 -12.65
N ARG A 219 -11.22 -2.27 -12.58
CA ARG A 219 -10.39 -3.49 -12.57
C ARG A 219 -10.68 -4.39 -11.39
N PHE A 220 -10.94 -3.82 -10.22
CA PHE A 220 -11.14 -4.57 -8.99
C PHE A 220 -12.61 -4.62 -8.54
N GLY A 221 -13.55 -4.02 -9.28
CA GLY A 221 -14.97 -4.03 -8.97
C GLY A 221 -15.27 -3.38 -7.62
N TYR A 222 -14.67 -2.19 -7.35
CA TYR A 222 -14.97 -1.43 -6.15
C TYR A 222 -16.20 -0.54 -6.35
N SER A 223 -16.89 -0.25 -5.25
CA SER A 223 -17.95 0.77 -5.15
C SER A 223 -17.78 1.55 -3.85
N PHE A 224 -18.32 2.76 -3.84
CA PHE A 224 -18.37 3.63 -2.66
C PHE A 224 -19.24 3.06 -1.55
#